data_1cd4e24eb8259c89cac5786028bd248c
#
_entry.id   1cd4e24eb8259c89cac5786028bd248c
#
_cell.length_a   1.000
_cell.length_b   1.000
_cell.length_c   1.000
_cell.angle_alpha   90.00
_cell.angle_beta   90.00
_cell.angle_gamma   90.00
#
_symmetry.space_group_name_H-M   'P 1'
#
loop_
_entity.id
_entity.type
_entity.pdbx_description
1 polymer ?
#
loop_
_entity_poly.entity_id
_entity_poly.type
_entity_poly.pdbx_seq_one_letter_code
_entity_poly.pdbx_strand_id
1 'polypeptide(L)'
;MEKQFKHLSIFTMITLVALGCQTPQEDLKVSENSRTYQEVWSEFFNERNMEIVNEQFFTDDVTVVIPDNNIVGIEGTKNYYGNFLLGFSDAEFTFIDIFGQGDKLVKHWNFKGTHDGDFFGIPPTGKSLNLSGTTLILMEDGKIKQEQNFFDNLDMLTQLGLME
;
A
#
# COMPACT_ATOMS: atom_id res chain seq x y z
N MET A 1 -17.72 -76.76 -19.78
CA MET A 1 -18.52 -75.67 -19.19
C MET A 1 -17.56 -74.70 -18.50
N GLU A 2 -17.06 -73.75 -19.25
CA GLU A 2 -16.19 -72.69 -18.70
C GLU A 2 -17.05 -71.49 -18.34
N LYS A 3 -16.96 -71.06 -17.08
CA LYS A 3 -17.60 -69.83 -16.57
C LYS A 3 -16.64 -68.68 -16.75
N GLN A 4 -16.95 -67.77 -17.68
CA GLN A 4 -16.29 -66.47 -17.88
C GLN A 4 -16.63 -65.54 -16.72
N PHE A 5 -15.61 -65.18 -15.90
CA PHE A 5 -15.70 -64.10 -14.95
C PHE A 5 -15.46 -62.76 -15.65
N LYS A 6 -16.48 -61.93 -15.77
CA LYS A 6 -16.38 -60.54 -16.21
C LYS A 6 -15.84 -59.72 -15.07
N HIS A 7 -14.61 -59.26 -15.16
CA HIS A 7 -14.06 -58.25 -14.27
C HIS A 7 -14.67 -56.87 -14.59
N LEU A 8 -15.56 -56.40 -13.68
CA LEU A 8 -16.10 -55.06 -13.71
C LEU A 8 -15.06 -54.15 -13.05
N SER A 9 -14.31 -53.41 -13.85
CA SER A 9 -13.34 -52.40 -13.39
C SER A 9 -14.10 -51.14 -13.00
N ILE A 10 -14.26 -50.92 -11.70
CA ILE A 10 -14.82 -49.67 -11.16
C ILE A 10 -13.69 -48.61 -11.22
N PHE A 11 -13.80 -47.72 -12.18
CA PHE A 11 -12.94 -46.53 -12.27
C PHE A 11 -13.45 -45.49 -11.27
N THR A 12 -12.86 -45.48 -10.09
CA THR A 12 -13.15 -44.42 -9.09
C THR A 12 -12.50 -43.13 -9.54
N MET A 13 -13.29 -42.24 -10.09
CA MET A 13 -12.86 -40.89 -10.47
C MET A 13 -12.71 -40.05 -9.19
N ILE A 14 -11.49 -39.91 -8.68
CA ILE A 14 -11.16 -39.01 -7.58
C ILE A 14 -11.20 -37.59 -8.14
N THR A 15 -12.29 -36.86 -7.92
CA THR A 15 -12.36 -35.43 -8.13
C THR A 15 -11.52 -34.75 -7.07
N LEU A 16 -10.33 -34.30 -7.45
CA LEU A 16 -9.50 -33.42 -6.63
C LEU A 16 -10.20 -32.05 -6.56
N VAL A 17 -10.92 -31.81 -5.48
CA VAL A 17 -11.41 -30.46 -5.14
C VAL A 17 -10.17 -29.70 -4.67
N ALA A 18 -9.59 -28.88 -5.55
CA ALA A 18 -8.61 -27.88 -5.16
C ALA A 18 -9.34 -26.81 -4.33
N LEU A 19 -9.44 -27.04 -3.02
CA LEU A 19 -9.71 -25.97 -2.06
C LEU A 19 -8.54 -24.99 -2.20
N GLY A 20 -8.82 -23.79 -2.66
CA GLY A 20 -7.85 -22.70 -2.74
C GLY A 20 -7.43 -22.26 -1.32
N CYS A 21 -6.66 -23.10 -0.64
CA CYS A 21 -5.92 -22.68 0.56
C CYS A 21 -4.72 -21.89 0.07
N GLN A 22 -4.56 -20.67 0.56
CA GLN A 22 -3.29 -19.96 0.48
C GLN A 22 -2.19 -20.90 0.98
N THR A 23 -1.07 -20.94 0.27
CA THR A 23 0.05 -21.75 0.71
C THR A 23 0.72 -21.07 1.90
N PRO A 24 1.30 -21.79 2.87
CA PRO A 24 2.05 -21.19 3.98
C PRO A 24 3.14 -20.22 3.51
N GLN A 25 3.67 -20.40 2.32
CA GLN A 25 4.69 -19.55 1.70
C GLN A 25 4.09 -18.19 1.24
N GLU A 26 2.85 -18.16 0.75
CA GLU A 26 2.15 -16.91 0.42
C GLU A 26 1.86 -16.08 1.67
N ASP A 27 1.43 -16.71 2.75
CA ASP A 27 1.16 -16.03 4.03
C ASP A 27 2.44 -15.41 4.62
N LEU A 28 3.58 -16.11 4.53
CA LEU A 28 4.88 -15.60 4.95
C LEU A 28 5.30 -14.38 4.10
N LYS A 29 5.14 -14.46 2.78
CA LYS A 29 5.47 -13.36 1.87
C LYS A 29 4.65 -12.11 2.16
N VAL A 30 3.34 -12.25 2.36
CA VAL A 30 2.45 -11.13 2.76
C VAL A 30 2.90 -10.52 4.08
N SER A 31 3.24 -11.36 5.07
CA SER A 31 3.70 -10.88 6.38
C SER A 31 5.02 -10.09 6.28
N GLU A 32 5.99 -10.58 5.51
CA GLU A 32 7.27 -9.90 5.29
C GLU A 32 7.10 -8.58 4.54
N ASN A 33 6.36 -8.59 3.44
CA ASN A 33 6.05 -7.41 2.65
C ASN A 33 5.31 -6.35 3.48
N SER A 34 4.31 -6.77 4.28
CA SER A 34 3.55 -5.87 5.16
C SER A 34 4.43 -5.22 6.22
N ARG A 35 5.34 -5.99 6.83
CA ARG A 35 6.28 -5.48 7.83
C ARG A 35 7.23 -4.45 7.22
N THR A 36 7.88 -4.77 6.10
CA THR A 36 8.77 -3.85 5.37
C THR A 36 8.03 -2.56 5.01
N TYR A 37 6.84 -2.68 4.48
CA TYR A 37 6.02 -1.54 4.08
C TYR A 37 5.64 -0.63 5.25
N GLN A 38 5.23 -1.22 6.39
CA GLN A 38 4.89 -0.47 7.60
C GLN A 38 6.13 0.23 8.20
N GLU A 39 7.27 -0.45 8.26
CA GLU A 39 8.53 0.10 8.74
C GLU A 39 8.92 1.36 7.94
N VAL A 40 8.93 1.26 6.61
CA VAL A 40 9.29 2.38 5.71
C VAL A 40 8.41 3.60 5.95
N TRP A 41 7.10 3.44 5.92
CA TRP A 41 6.20 4.60 6.02
C TRP A 41 6.04 5.13 7.45
N SER A 42 6.22 4.28 8.47
CA SER A 42 6.30 4.75 9.86
C SER A 42 7.54 5.60 10.07
N GLU A 43 8.69 5.17 9.57
CA GLU A 43 9.94 5.93 9.68
C GLU A 43 9.88 7.22 8.87
N PHE A 44 9.34 7.16 7.64
CA PHE A 44 9.19 8.35 6.80
C PHE A 44 8.35 9.44 7.48
N PHE A 45 7.16 9.11 7.94
CA PHE A 45 6.23 10.10 8.47
C PHE A 45 6.49 10.45 9.94
N ASN A 46 6.63 9.45 10.82
CA ASN A 46 6.66 9.68 12.25
C ASN A 46 8.06 10.06 12.75
N GLU A 47 9.13 9.53 12.13
CA GLU A 47 10.50 9.94 12.39
C GLU A 47 11.00 11.03 11.43
N ARG A 48 10.17 11.42 10.45
CA ARG A 48 10.46 12.42 9.41
C ARG A 48 11.74 12.10 8.62
N ASN A 49 12.06 10.80 8.48
CA ASN A 49 13.23 10.33 7.75
C ASN A 49 12.92 10.13 6.27
N MET A 50 13.15 11.16 5.46
CA MET A 50 12.95 11.08 4.00
C MET A 50 13.97 10.15 3.31
N GLU A 51 15.13 9.89 3.93
CA GLU A 51 16.20 9.07 3.33
C GLU A 51 15.87 7.57 3.36
N ILE A 52 14.79 7.15 4.06
CA ILE A 52 14.26 5.78 3.99
C ILE A 52 13.71 5.46 2.58
N VAL A 53 13.33 6.48 1.80
CA VAL A 53 12.91 6.30 0.40
C VAL A 53 14.15 6.18 -0.48
N ASN A 54 14.65 4.95 -0.60
CA ASN A 54 15.90 4.61 -1.30
C ASN A 54 15.81 3.23 -1.98
N GLU A 55 16.86 2.85 -2.69
CA GLU A 55 16.97 1.60 -3.46
C GLU A 55 16.93 0.31 -2.61
N GLN A 56 17.08 0.40 -1.29
CA GLN A 56 16.93 -0.76 -0.40
C GLN A 56 15.48 -1.19 -0.31
N PHE A 57 14.54 -0.23 -0.29
CA PHE A 57 13.12 -0.47 -0.04
C PHE A 57 12.22 -0.22 -1.24
N PHE A 58 12.71 0.46 -2.26
CA PHE A 58 11.96 0.79 -3.47
C PHE A 58 12.66 0.25 -4.71
N THR A 59 11.86 -0.09 -5.74
CA THR A 59 12.44 -0.35 -7.07
C THR A 59 12.86 0.96 -7.74
N ASP A 60 13.83 0.91 -8.65
CA ASP A 60 14.33 2.11 -9.34
C ASP A 60 13.24 2.86 -10.11
N ASP A 61 12.24 2.11 -10.61
CA ASP A 61 11.10 2.59 -11.38
C ASP A 61 9.79 2.61 -10.56
N VAL A 62 9.91 2.71 -9.23
CA VAL A 62 8.74 2.83 -8.35
C VAL A 62 7.77 3.88 -8.88
N THR A 63 6.47 3.58 -8.82
CA THR A 63 5.44 4.44 -9.40
C THR A 63 4.37 4.78 -8.37
N VAL A 64 4.16 6.08 -8.13
CA VAL A 64 2.96 6.57 -7.45
C VAL A 64 1.93 6.92 -8.51
N VAL A 65 0.83 6.18 -8.52
CA VAL A 65 -0.25 6.35 -9.51
C VAL A 65 -1.15 7.50 -9.07
N ILE A 66 -1.21 8.55 -9.89
CA ILE A 66 -2.09 9.71 -9.70
C ILE A 66 -2.86 10.00 -11.00
N PRO A 67 -4.03 10.69 -10.95
CA PRO A 67 -4.93 10.81 -12.08
C PRO A 67 -4.31 11.40 -13.35
N ASP A 68 -3.49 12.46 -13.20
CA ASP A 68 -3.04 13.22 -14.37
C ASP A 68 -1.73 12.70 -14.96
N ASN A 69 -0.74 12.40 -14.11
CA ASN A 69 0.56 11.93 -14.56
C ASN A 69 1.31 11.22 -13.43
N ASN A 70 1.57 9.95 -13.60
CA ASN A 70 2.25 9.14 -12.60
C ASN A 70 3.60 9.74 -12.18
N ILE A 71 3.89 9.67 -10.88
CA ILE A 71 5.22 9.97 -10.35
C ILE A 71 6.06 8.71 -10.47
N VAL A 72 7.21 8.79 -11.12
CA VAL A 72 8.08 7.64 -11.38
C VAL A 72 9.46 7.87 -10.80
N GLY A 73 10.01 6.82 -10.20
CA GLY A 73 11.35 6.76 -9.63
C GLY A 73 11.42 7.22 -8.17
N ILE A 74 12.53 6.85 -7.53
CA ILE A 74 12.77 7.05 -6.10
C ILE A 74 12.71 8.54 -5.73
N GLU A 75 13.42 9.40 -6.46
CA GLU A 75 13.45 10.84 -6.19
C GLU A 75 12.08 11.50 -6.38
N GLY A 76 11.33 11.10 -7.43
CA GLY A 76 9.96 11.57 -7.64
C GLY A 76 9.05 11.18 -6.47
N THR A 77 9.14 9.93 -6.01
CA THR A 77 8.39 9.40 -4.87
C THR A 77 8.74 10.12 -3.57
N LYS A 78 10.04 10.30 -3.28
CA LYS A 78 10.53 11.05 -2.12
C LYS A 78 9.99 12.48 -2.11
N ASN A 79 10.07 13.18 -3.23
CA ASN A 79 9.58 14.56 -3.35
C ASN A 79 8.04 14.64 -3.21
N TYR A 80 7.31 13.71 -3.82
CA TYR A 80 5.84 13.68 -3.72
C TYR A 80 5.38 13.55 -2.27
N TYR A 81 5.86 12.54 -1.55
CA TYR A 81 5.48 12.34 -0.14
C TYR A 81 6.11 13.37 0.79
N GLY A 82 7.26 13.92 0.42
CA GLY A 82 7.92 15.02 1.16
C GLY A 82 7.05 16.26 1.30
N ASN A 83 6.13 16.54 0.35
CA ASN A 83 5.18 17.65 0.48
C ASN A 83 4.27 17.52 1.72
N PHE A 84 3.94 16.30 2.15
CA PHE A 84 3.19 16.09 3.38
C PHE A 84 4.00 16.48 4.62
N LEU A 85 5.29 16.16 4.64
CA LEU A 85 6.17 16.59 5.73
C LEU A 85 6.46 18.08 5.72
N LEU A 86 6.53 18.71 4.55
CA LEU A 86 6.70 20.16 4.41
C LEU A 86 5.43 20.91 4.83
N GLY A 87 4.27 20.42 4.44
CA GLY A 87 2.98 21.07 4.72
C GLY A 87 2.52 20.93 6.17
N PHE A 88 3.01 19.90 6.90
CA PHE A 88 2.52 19.54 8.22
C PHE A 88 3.70 19.22 9.16
N SER A 89 4.10 20.19 10.01
CA SER A 89 5.26 20.01 10.90
C SER A 89 4.99 18.99 12.02
N ASP A 90 3.72 18.83 12.39
CA ASP A 90 3.20 17.90 13.39
C ASP A 90 2.50 16.67 12.78
N ALA A 91 2.91 16.28 11.55
CA ALA A 91 2.33 15.14 10.85
C ALA A 91 2.39 13.86 11.69
N GLU A 92 1.25 13.21 11.84
CA GLU A 92 1.07 11.91 12.49
C GLU A 92 0.45 10.93 11.50
N PHE A 93 1.12 9.80 11.26
CA PHE A 93 0.65 8.77 10.34
C PHE A 93 0.40 7.46 11.09
N THR A 94 -0.79 6.91 10.93
CA THR A 94 -1.21 5.68 11.60
C THR A 94 -1.67 4.64 10.60
N PHE A 95 -1.13 3.42 10.71
CA PHE A 95 -1.69 2.23 10.07
C PHE A 95 -2.89 1.74 10.88
N ILE A 96 -4.06 1.68 10.25
CA ILE A 96 -5.26 1.13 10.86
C ILE A 96 -5.32 -0.38 10.59
N ASP A 97 -5.06 -0.77 9.33
CA ASP A 97 -5.04 -2.16 8.89
C ASP A 97 -4.16 -2.32 7.65
N ILE A 98 -3.60 -3.52 7.47
CA ILE A 98 -2.88 -3.92 6.27
C ILE A 98 -3.08 -5.41 6.02
N PHE A 99 -3.46 -5.77 4.81
CA PHE A 99 -3.67 -7.15 4.38
C PHE A 99 -3.34 -7.29 2.89
N GLY A 100 -3.25 -8.54 2.40
CA GLY A 100 -2.92 -8.73 0.99
C GLY A 100 -2.87 -10.18 0.55
N GLN A 101 -2.35 -10.39 -0.65
CA GLN A 101 -2.08 -11.69 -1.24
C GLN A 101 -0.81 -11.62 -2.09
N GLY A 102 0.18 -12.43 -1.76
CA GLY A 102 1.47 -12.45 -2.47
C GLY A 102 2.18 -11.10 -2.42
N ASP A 103 2.32 -10.46 -3.57
CA ASP A 103 2.96 -9.15 -3.72
C ASP A 103 1.97 -7.97 -3.68
N LYS A 104 0.69 -8.23 -3.54
CA LYS A 104 -0.34 -7.19 -3.50
C LYS A 104 -0.80 -6.95 -2.06
N LEU A 105 -0.68 -5.71 -1.62
CA LEU A 105 -1.14 -5.27 -0.31
C LEU A 105 -2.20 -4.19 -0.45
N VAL A 106 -3.06 -4.11 0.56
CA VAL A 106 -3.99 -3.00 0.77
C VAL A 106 -3.74 -2.46 2.17
N LYS A 107 -3.51 -1.17 2.27
CA LYS A 107 -3.33 -0.45 3.52
C LYS A 107 -4.54 0.45 3.77
N HIS A 108 -5.10 0.40 4.98
CA HIS A 108 -5.99 1.43 5.51
C HIS A 108 -5.20 2.29 6.50
N TRP A 109 -5.27 3.60 6.34
CA TRP A 109 -4.44 4.54 7.08
C TRP A 109 -5.23 5.79 7.53
N ASN A 110 -4.66 6.49 8.50
CA ASN A 110 -5.06 7.82 8.91
C ASN A 110 -3.84 8.75 8.94
N PHE A 111 -4.02 9.98 8.47
CA PHE A 111 -3.05 11.06 8.52
C PHE A 111 -3.68 12.24 9.26
N LYS A 112 -2.94 12.81 10.21
CA LYS A 112 -3.33 14.02 10.94
C LYS A 112 -2.19 15.02 10.93
N GLY A 113 -2.54 16.30 11.04
CA GLY A 113 -1.56 17.37 11.20
C GLY A 113 -2.20 18.74 11.06
N THR A 114 -1.42 19.76 11.38
CA THR A 114 -1.78 21.17 11.18
C THR A 114 -1.08 21.68 9.92
N HIS A 115 -1.85 22.23 8.97
CA HIS A 115 -1.30 22.78 7.73
C HIS A 115 -0.59 24.12 8.03
N ASP A 116 0.67 24.03 8.41
CA ASP A 116 1.52 25.14 8.85
C ASP A 116 2.70 25.44 7.92
N GLY A 117 2.87 24.65 6.84
CA GLY A 117 3.89 24.83 5.81
C GLY A 117 3.33 24.82 4.39
N ASP A 118 4.20 24.86 3.40
CA ASP A 118 3.79 24.73 1.99
C ASP A 118 3.36 23.29 1.67
N PHE A 119 2.17 23.11 1.14
CA PHE A 119 1.64 21.81 0.74
C PHE A 119 1.28 21.82 -0.74
N PHE A 120 2.13 21.24 -1.57
CA PHE A 120 2.00 21.26 -3.04
C PHE A 120 1.80 22.67 -3.62
N GLY A 121 2.51 23.67 -3.11
CA GLY A 121 2.38 25.07 -3.52
C GLY A 121 1.20 25.83 -2.90
N ILE A 122 0.46 25.20 -2.00
CA ILE A 122 -0.62 25.82 -1.23
C ILE A 122 -0.02 26.42 0.05
N PRO A 123 -0.13 27.75 0.28
CA PRO A 123 0.37 28.38 1.48
C PRO A 123 -0.34 27.86 2.75
N PRO A 124 0.31 27.90 3.93
CA PRO A 124 -0.25 27.42 5.17
C PRO A 124 -1.60 28.07 5.51
N THR A 125 -2.59 27.27 5.82
CA THR A 125 -3.93 27.73 6.20
C THR A 125 -4.12 27.79 7.73
N GLY A 126 -3.23 27.17 8.49
CA GLY A 126 -3.35 27.00 9.94
C GLY A 126 -4.48 26.06 10.36
N LYS A 127 -5.09 25.33 9.42
CA LYS A 127 -6.18 24.39 9.69
C LYS A 127 -5.64 23.01 10.01
N SER A 128 -6.37 22.29 10.85
CA SER A 128 -6.08 20.88 11.13
C SER A 128 -6.69 19.97 10.07
N LEU A 129 -5.94 18.95 9.68
CA LEU A 129 -6.37 17.88 8.80
C LEU A 129 -6.46 16.56 9.59
N ASN A 130 -7.53 15.80 9.36
CA ASN A 130 -7.68 14.43 9.83
C ASN A 130 -8.28 13.60 8.70
N LEU A 131 -7.41 12.95 7.93
CA LEU A 131 -7.76 12.30 6.68
C LEU A 131 -7.53 10.79 6.80
N SER A 132 -8.52 10.00 6.39
CA SER A 132 -8.38 8.56 6.24
C SER A 132 -8.35 8.17 4.77
N GLY A 133 -7.61 7.12 4.46
CA GLY A 133 -7.53 6.62 3.09
C GLY A 133 -7.08 5.18 3.00
N THR A 134 -7.09 4.70 1.77
CA THR A 134 -6.64 3.36 1.41
C THR A 134 -5.57 3.45 0.33
N THR A 135 -4.54 2.61 0.40
CA THR A 135 -3.53 2.51 -0.65
C THR A 135 -3.52 1.10 -1.21
N LEU A 136 -3.57 0.98 -2.52
CA LEU A 136 -3.22 -0.25 -3.24
C LEU A 136 -1.72 -0.26 -3.47
N ILE A 137 -1.07 -1.38 -3.13
CA ILE A 137 0.38 -1.52 -3.15
C ILE A 137 0.75 -2.75 -3.98
N LEU A 138 1.75 -2.61 -4.83
CA LEU A 138 2.44 -3.71 -5.47
C LEU A 138 3.87 -3.75 -4.94
N MET A 139 4.27 -4.90 -4.41
CA MET A 139 5.64 -5.21 -4.05
C MET A 139 6.32 -6.00 -5.16
N GLU A 140 7.62 -5.88 -5.30
CA GLU A 140 8.46 -6.68 -6.20
C GLU A 140 9.75 -7.02 -5.47
N ASP A 141 10.02 -8.31 -5.28
CA ASP A 141 11.21 -8.81 -4.57
C ASP A 141 11.45 -8.16 -3.19
N GLY A 142 10.36 -7.94 -2.44
CA GLY A 142 10.38 -7.32 -1.11
C GLY A 142 10.51 -5.79 -1.12
N LYS A 143 10.50 -5.15 -2.28
CA LYS A 143 10.56 -3.70 -2.46
C LYS A 143 9.22 -3.13 -2.90
N ILE A 144 8.98 -1.87 -2.58
CA ILE A 144 7.78 -1.13 -3.02
C ILE A 144 7.96 -0.77 -4.49
N LYS A 145 7.05 -1.28 -5.33
CA LYS A 145 7.04 -1.09 -6.78
C LYS A 145 6.01 -0.08 -7.25
N GLN A 146 4.83 -0.10 -6.64
CA GLN A 146 3.75 0.81 -7.01
C GLN A 146 2.85 1.10 -5.84
N GLU A 147 2.36 2.32 -5.78
CA GLU A 147 1.34 2.77 -4.85
C GLU A 147 0.26 3.57 -5.55
N GLN A 148 -0.99 3.37 -5.13
CA GLN A 148 -2.12 4.19 -5.55
C GLN A 148 -2.96 4.53 -4.33
N ASN A 149 -3.02 5.81 -3.99
CA ASN A 149 -3.74 6.30 -2.83
C ASN A 149 -5.18 6.70 -3.21
N PHE A 150 -6.11 6.34 -2.34
CA PHE A 150 -7.52 6.71 -2.43
C PHE A 150 -7.96 7.35 -1.12
N PHE A 151 -8.38 8.58 -1.18
CA PHE A 151 -8.95 9.34 -0.06
C PHE A 151 -9.93 10.39 -0.59
N ASP A 152 -10.72 10.97 0.29
CA ASP A 152 -11.68 12.00 -0.09
C ASP A 152 -10.98 13.35 -0.25
N ASN A 153 -10.71 13.72 -1.52
CA ASN A 153 -10.08 15.00 -1.85
C ASN A 153 -10.98 16.20 -1.49
N LEU A 154 -12.30 16.05 -1.60
CA LEU A 154 -13.22 17.12 -1.27
C LEU A 154 -13.20 17.39 0.25
N ASP A 155 -13.24 16.32 1.05
CA ASP A 155 -13.12 16.43 2.51
C ASP A 155 -11.79 17.07 2.91
N MET A 156 -10.67 16.65 2.32
CA MET A 156 -9.35 17.25 2.55
C MET A 156 -9.36 18.77 2.28
N LEU A 157 -9.84 19.18 1.11
CA LEU A 157 -9.88 20.60 0.72
C LEU A 157 -10.82 21.42 1.63
N THR A 158 -11.94 20.83 2.05
CA THR A 158 -12.89 21.46 2.97
C THR A 158 -12.28 21.64 4.36
N GLN A 159 -11.61 20.61 4.90
CA GLN A 159 -10.94 20.71 6.20
C GLN A 159 -9.84 21.79 6.19
N LEU A 160 -9.10 21.90 5.08
CA LEU A 160 -8.06 22.93 4.88
C LEU A 160 -8.63 24.32 4.61
N GLY A 161 -9.96 24.47 4.44
CA GLY A 161 -10.62 25.74 4.15
C GLY A 161 -10.35 26.27 2.75
N LEU A 162 -10.05 25.38 1.80
CA LEU A 162 -9.79 25.70 0.39
C LEU A 162 -11.02 25.54 -0.50
N MET A 163 -12.06 24.92 0.04
CA MET A 163 -13.39 24.79 -0.56
C MET A 163 -14.48 25.00 0.50
N GLU A 164 -15.63 25.55 0.08
CA GLU A 164 -16.85 25.73 0.89
C GLU A 164 -17.84 24.58 0.64
#